data_85dca21a56c02f9a95bc3b672de6a83a
#
_entry.id   85dca21a56c02f9a95bc3b672de6a83a
#
_cell.length_a   1.000
_cell.length_b   1.000
_cell.length_c   1.000
_cell.angle_alpha   90.00
_cell.angle_beta   90.00
_cell.angle_gamma   90.00
#
_symmetry.space_group_name_H-M   'P 1'
#
loop_
_entity.id
_entity.type
_entity.pdbx_description
1 polymer ?
#
loop_
_entity_poly.entity_id
_entity_poly.type
_entity_poly.pdbx_seq_one_letter_code
_entity_poly.pdbx_strand_id
1 'polypeptide(L)'
;NSDITKSISKKFIGHFLHGIKLKSYIFEKYKSKKSIKKMTITVIGKNLTPKADQLKFKAIEDGTFFARDLVSEPGNILHPDEYAKRLNSLKKVGLKINVYDEKKLKKLGMHTLLGVGQGSIRGSYLVTMEWKGLKNNSKPLAFVGKGVCFDTGGISLKPAKFMEDMTYDMAGSATVVGLMKSLALRKAKVNA
;
A
#
# COMPACT_ATOMS: atom_id res chain seq x y z
N ASN A 1 35.27 6.34 -6.28
CA ASN A 1 35.80 4.98 -6.07
C ASN A 1 36.11 4.78 -4.59
N SER A 2 35.09 4.51 -3.81
CA SER A 2 35.29 4.07 -2.45
C SER A 2 35.27 2.54 -2.44
N ASP A 3 36.41 1.95 -2.10
CA ASP A 3 36.58 0.51 -1.94
C ASP A 3 35.89 0.07 -0.61
N ILE A 4 34.56 0.16 -0.62
CA ILE A 4 33.70 -0.15 0.52
C ILE A 4 33.58 -1.68 0.74
N THR A 5 34.22 -2.50 -0.12
CA THR A 5 33.84 -3.90 -0.31
C THR A 5 34.52 -4.91 0.61
N LYS A 6 35.53 -4.54 1.39
CA LYS A 6 36.32 -5.53 2.16
C LYS A 6 35.69 -5.99 3.49
N SER A 7 34.71 -5.23 4.04
CA SER A 7 34.08 -5.58 5.35
C SER A 7 32.56 -5.71 5.32
N ILE A 8 31.92 -5.64 4.15
CA ILE A 8 30.48 -5.50 4.05
C ILE A 8 29.83 -6.83 3.67
N SER A 9 28.78 -7.21 4.42
CA SER A 9 27.94 -8.37 4.15
C SER A 9 27.54 -8.45 2.66
N LYS A 10 27.58 -9.67 2.06
CA LYS A 10 27.09 -9.92 0.68
C LYS A 10 25.67 -9.38 0.41
N LYS A 11 24.90 -9.12 1.46
CA LYS A 11 23.54 -8.55 1.36
C LYS A 11 23.52 -7.02 1.33
N PHE A 12 24.60 -6.34 1.68
CA PHE A 12 24.62 -4.88 1.80
C PHE A 12 24.19 -4.17 0.53
N ILE A 13 24.74 -4.54 -0.61
CA ILE A 13 24.44 -3.89 -1.90
C ILE A 13 22.95 -3.95 -2.20
N GLY A 14 22.31 -5.09 -1.95
CA GLY A 14 20.86 -5.24 -2.14
C GLY A 14 20.06 -4.29 -1.25
N HIS A 15 20.38 -4.21 0.04
CA HIS A 15 19.72 -3.29 0.97
C HIS A 15 19.99 -1.84 0.62
N PHE A 16 21.20 -1.49 0.22
CA PHE A 16 21.58 -0.15 -0.18
C PHE A 16 20.78 0.32 -1.42
N LEU A 17 20.75 -0.50 -2.47
CA LEU A 17 19.97 -0.21 -3.68
C LEU A 17 18.48 -0.11 -3.38
N HIS A 18 17.96 -1.00 -2.52
CA HIS A 18 16.59 -0.95 -2.05
C HIS A 18 16.27 0.37 -1.34
N GLY A 19 17.16 0.83 -0.44
CA GLY A 19 17.02 2.12 0.24
C GLY A 19 16.99 3.30 -0.74
N ILE A 20 17.90 3.31 -1.72
CA ILE A 20 17.91 4.33 -2.79
C ILE A 20 16.58 4.29 -3.56
N LYS A 21 16.10 3.10 -3.93
CA LYS A 21 14.84 2.93 -4.64
C LYS A 21 13.67 3.50 -3.83
N LEU A 22 13.58 3.18 -2.54
CA LEU A 22 12.53 3.71 -1.67
C LEU A 22 12.59 5.24 -1.53
N LYS A 23 13.81 5.81 -1.48
CA LYS A 23 14.02 7.27 -1.43
C LYS A 23 13.69 7.96 -2.75
N SER A 24 13.80 7.27 -3.88
CA SER A 24 13.52 7.84 -5.21
C SER A 24 12.03 8.02 -5.52
N TYR A 25 11.13 7.63 -4.59
CA TYR A 25 9.69 7.80 -4.78
C TYR A 25 9.31 9.27 -4.86
N ILE A 26 8.55 9.62 -5.89
CA ILE A 26 7.96 10.95 -6.08
C ILE A 26 6.54 10.76 -6.63
N PHE A 27 5.57 11.44 -6.03
CA PHE A 27 4.20 11.48 -6.53
C PHE A 27 4.00 12.74 -7.39
N GLU A 28 3.94 12.56 -8.70
CA GLU A 28 3.78 13.66 -9.66
C GLU A 28 2.66 13.40 -10.67
N LYS A 29 1.69 12.59 -10.27
CA LYS A 29 0.63 12.13 -11.17
C LYS A 29 -0.16 13.27 -11.80
N TYR A 30 -0.38 14.34 -11.04
CA TYR A 30 -1.19 15.49 -11.42
C TYR A 30 -0.40 16.75 -11.79
N LYS A 31 0.93 16.67 -11.78
CA LYS A 31 1.77 17.79 -12.21
C LYS A 31 1.86 17.86 -13.73
N SER A 32 1.69 19.05 -14.29
CA SER A 32 1.86 19.32 -15.73
C SER A 32 3.33 19.16 -16.16
N LYS A 33 4.26 19.54 -15.31
CA LYS A 33 5.71 19.35 -15.53
C LYS A 33 6.24 18.36 -14.51
N LYS A 34 6.80 17.24 -14.98
CA LYS A 34 7.41 16.21 -14.13
C LYS A 34 8.87 16.55 -13.87
N SER A 35 9.31 16.51 -12.61
CA SER A 35 10.68 16.78 -12.20
C SER A 35 11.60 15.56 -12.25
N ILE A 36 11.07 14.40 -12.69
CA ILE A 36 11.79 13.12 -12.60
C ILE A 36 13.01 13.13 -13.52
N LYS A 37 14.19 13.26 -12.95
CA LYS A 37 15.46 12.91 -13.59
C LYS A 37 15.65 11.40 -13.49
N LYS A 38 15.78 10.73 -14.63
CA LYS A 38 16.15 9.31 -14.65
C LYS A 38 17.57 9.15 -14.10
N MET A 39 17.71 8.40 -13.03
CA MET A 39 19.00 8.00 -12.48
C MET A 39 19.22 6.52 -12.78
N THR A 40 20.37 6.21 -13.37
CA THR A 40 20.81 4.83 -13.59
C THR A 40 21.94 4.53 -12.63
N ILE A 41 21.81 3.43 -11.88
CA ILE A 41 22.86 2.94 -10.98
C ILE A 41 23.34 1.62 -11.53
N THR A 42 24.64 1.58 -11.88
CA THR A 42 25.30 0.35 -12.33
C THR A 42 26.19 -0.16 -11.22
N VAL A 43 26.00 -1.41 -10.84
CA VAL A 43 26.83 -2.11 -9.84
C VAL A 43 27.77 -3.04 -10.58
N ILE A 44 29.08 -2.87 -10.38
CA ILE A 44 30.11 -3.69 -10.97
C ILE A 44 30.85 -4.44 -9.85
N GLY A 45 31.06 -5.73 -10.02
CA GLY A 45 31.79 -6.54 -9.04
C GLY A 45 31.35 -7.99 -8.96
N LYS A 46 32.03 -8.78 -8.12
CA LYS A 46 31.74 -10.23 -7.97
C LYS A 46 30.60 -10.52 -6.99
N ASN A 47 30.31 -9.62 -6.04
CA ASN A 47 29.32 -9.81 -4.98
C ASN A 47 27.99 -9.11 -5.29
N LEU A 48 27.39 -9.43 -6.42
CA LEU A 48 26.09 -8.91 -6.81
C LEU A 48 24.98 -9.51 -5.95
N THR A 49 23.90 -8.72 -5.76
CA THR A 49 22.72 -9.20 -5.05
C THR A 49 22.08 -10.40 -5.76
N PRO A 50 21.87 -11.54 -5.08
CA PRO A 50 21.22 -12.70 -5.68
C PRO A 50 19.85 -12.35 -6.28
N LYS A 51 19.50 -13.00 -7.40
CA LYS A 51 18.22 -12.74 -8.10
C LYS A 51 16.99 -12.91 -7.19
N ALA A 52 17.02 -13.88 -6.29
CA ALA A 52 15.94 -14.10 -5.32
C ALA A 52 15.75 -12.90 -4.37
N ASP A 53 16.84 -12.29 -3.90
CA ASP A 53 16.77 -11.10 -3.04
C ASP A 53 16.35 -9.88 -3.84
N GLN A 54 16.78 -9.72 -5.10
CA GLN A 54 16.31 -8.66 -5.99
C GLN A 54 14.79 -8.73 -6.18
N LEU A 55 14.23 -9.91 -6.44
CA LEU A 55 12.78 -10.11 -6.57
C LEU A 55 12.04 -9.81 -5.27
N LYS A 56 12.62 -10.18 -4.11
CA LYS A 56 12.07 -9.84 -2.81
C LYS A 56 12.01 -8.33 -2.58
N PHE A 57 13.12 -7.61 -2.84
CA PHE A 57 13.17 -6.17 -2.72
C PHE A 57 12.18 -5.49 -3.65
N LYS A 58 12.14 -5.92 -4.92
CA LYS A 58 11.17 -5.40 -5.90
C LYS A 58 9.73 -5.56 -5.42
N ALA A 59 9.35 -6.70 -4.87
CA ALA A 59 8.00 -6.94 -4.35
C ALA A 59 7.67 -5.99 -3.18
N ILE A 60 8.63 -5.73 -2.28
CA ILE A 60 8.46 -4.78 -1.16
C ILE A 60 8.34 -3.34 -1.70
N GLU A 61 9.18 -2.96 -2.66
CA GLU A 61 9.14 -1.64 -3.31
C GLU A 61 7.78 -1.41 -4.00
N ASP A 62 7.32 -2.37 -4.80
CA ASP A 62 6.05 -2.30 -5.51
C ASP A 62 4.85 -2.19 -4.55
N GLY A 63 4.90 -2.86 -3.38
CA GLY A 63 3.90 -2.72 -2.34
C GLY A 63 3.97 -1.38 -1.62
N THR A 64 5.18 -0.95 -1.26
CA THR A 64 5.41 0.34 -0.58
C THR A 64 5.00 1.52 -1.47
N PHE A 65 5.35 1.49 -2.76
CA PHE A 65 4.98 2.56 -3.69
C PHE A 65 3.48 2.59 -3.91
N PHE A 66 2.83 1.42 -4.00
CA PHE A 66 1.39 1.36 -4.11
C PHE A 66 0.69 1.98 -2.88
N ALA A 67 1.19 1.70 -1.67
CA ALA A 67 0.69 2.33 -0.45
C ALA A 67 0.90 3.86 -0.46
N ARG A 68 2.10 4.32 -0.85
CA ARG A 68 2.41 5.75 -0.96
C ARG A 68 1.55 6.45 -2.01
N ASP A 69 1.31 5.81 -3.16
CA ASP A 69 0.42 6.33 -4.19
C ASP A 69 -1.00 6.53 -3.66
N LEU A 70 -1.52 5.55 -2.91
CA LEU A 70 -2.85 5.65 -2.29
C LEU A 70 -2.93 6.82 -1.30
N VAL A 71 -1.93 6.98 -0.44
CA VAL A 71 -1.88 8.05 0.57
C VAL A 71 -1.70 9.44 -0.05
N SER A 72 -1.03 9.51 -1.21
CA SER A 72 -0.79 10.78 -1.91
C SER A 72 -1.92 11.20 -2.84
N GLU A 73 -2.93 10.35 -3.05
CA GLU A 73 -4.09 10.69 -3.86
C GLU A 73 -5.00 11.68 -3.13
N PRO A 74 -5.50 12.72 -3.80
CA PRO A 74 -6.46 13.63 -3.20
C PRO A 74 -7.82 12.96 -2.97
N GLY A 75 -8.54 13.41 -1.93
CA GLY A 75 -9.81 12.80 -1.51
C GLY A 75 -10.93 12.86 -2.55
N ASN A 76 -10.88 13.81 -3.50
CA ASN A 76 -11.81 13.89 -4.64
C ASN A 76 -11.54 12.83 -5.72
N ILE A 77 -10.38 12.17 -5.67
CA ILE A 77 -10.02 11.06 -6.57
C ILE A 77 -10.14 9.74 -5.83
N LEU A 78 -9.48 9.63 -4.65
CA LEU A 78 -9.50 8.41 -3.86
C LEU A 78 -10.64 8.44 -2.84
N HIS A 79 -11.89 8.42 -3.33
CA HIS A 79 -13.06 8.21 -2.50
C HIS A 79 -13.32 6.70 -2.28
N PRO A 80 -14.21 6.30 -1.35
CA PRO A 80 -14.31 4.90 -0.92
C PRO A 80 -14.57 3.89 -2.05
N ASP A 81 -15.44 4.20 -2.99
CA ASP A 81 -15.75 3.33 -4.14
C ASP A 81 -14.56 3.16 -5.10
N GLU A 82 -13.84 4.24 -5.42
CA GLU A 82 -12.62 4.15 -6.24
C GLU A 82 -11.52 3.39 -5.49
N TYR A 83 -11.39 3.59 -4.17
CA TYR A 83 -10.44 2.86 -3.36
C TYR A 83 -10.74 1.36 -3.38
N ALA A 84 -11.98 0.97 -3.10
CA ALA A 84 -12.42 -0.43 -3.16
C ALA A 84 -12.17 -1.06 -4.54
N LYS A 85 -12.39 -0.30 -5.64
CA LYS A 85 -12.09 -0.73 -7.02
C LYS A 85 -10.60 -0.97 -7.23
N ARG A 86 -9.74 -0.05 -6.76
CA ARG A 86 -8.28 -0.22 -6.86
C ARG A 86 -7.80 -1.44 -6.09
N LEU A 87 -8.33 -1.69 -4.89
CA LEU A 87 -8.01 -2.88 -4.13
C LEU A 87 -8.47 -4.15 -4.85
N ASN A 88 -9.67 -4.15 -5.43
CA ASN A 88 -10.20 -5.30 -6.19
C ASN A 88 -9.30 -5.67 -7.38
N SER A 89 -8.58 -4.70 -7.96
CA SER A 89 -7.65 -4.96 -9.06
C SER A 89 -6.44 -5.83 -8.64
N LEU A 90 -6.15 -5.93 -7.34
CA LEU A 90 -5.06 -6.76 -6.82
C LEU A 90 -5.34 -8.27 -6.90
N LYS A 91 -6.54 -8.68 -7.31
CA LYS A 91 -6.81 -10.08 -7.71
C LYS A 91 -5.81 -10.58 -8.76
N LYS A 92 -5.34 -9.71 -9.64
CA LYS A 92 -4.35 -10.03 -10.68
C LYS A 92 -2.99 -10.48 -10.16
N VAL A 93 -2.65 -10.16 -8.90
CA VAL A 93 -1.41 -10.63 -8.25
C VAL A 93 -1.64 -11.85 -7.36
N GLY A 94 -2.84 -12.45 -7.41
CA GLY A 94 -3.16 -13.69 -6.70
C GLY A 94 -3.82 -13.52 -5.33
N LEU A 95 -4.22 -12.30 -4.96
CA LEU A 95 -5.01 -12.07 -3.75
C LEU A 95 -6.48 -12.46 -3.99
N LYS A 96 -7.09 -13.15 -3.03
CA LYS A 96 -8.53 -13.31 -2.98
C LYS A 96 -9.12 -12.07 -2.30
N ILE A 97 -9.98 -11.35 -3.01
CA ILE A 97 -10.52 -10.07 -2.53
C ILE A 97 -12.04 -10.12 -2.56
N ASN A 98 -12.64 -9.73 -1.43
CA ASN A 98 -14.08 -9.51 -1.33
C ASN A 98 -14.32 -8.04 -0.97
N VAL A 99 -15.29 -7.44 -1.64
CA VAL A 99 -15.75 -6.07 -1.41
C VAL A 99 -17.17 -6.14 -0.86
N TYR A 100 -17.38 -5.54 0.29
CA TYR A 100 -18.67 -5.44 0.98
C TYR A 100 -19.15 -4.01 0.88
N ASP A 101 -20.23 -3.81 0.17
CA ASP A 101 -20.95 -2.54 0.06
C ASP A 101 -21.87 -2.29 1.27
N GLU A 102 -22.50 -1.12 1.34
CA GLU A 102 -23.38 -0.75 2.45
C GLU A 102 -24.52 -1.75 2.68
N LYS A 103 -25.08 -2.30 1.60
CA LYS A 103 -26.16 -3.29 1.70
C LYS A 103 -25.68 -4.54 2.42
N LYS A 104 -24.48 -5.02 2.11
CA LYS A 104 -23.86 -6.17 2.77
C LYS A 104 -23.44 -5.84 4.20
N LEU A 105 -22.86 -4.65 4.42
CA LEU A 105 -22.45 -4.18 5.74
C LEU A 105 -23.65 -4.08 6.69
N LYS A 106 -24.79 -3.57 6.22
CA LYS A 106 -26.04 -3.51 6.97
C LYS A 106 -26.54 -4.91 7.37
N LYS A 107 -26.49 -5.88 6.43
CA LYS A 107 -26.84 -7.28 6.71
C LYS A 107 -25.92 -7.93 7.74
N LEU A 108 -24.65 -7.50 7.80
CA LEU A 108 -23.66 -8.01 8.77
C LEU A 108 -23.74 -7.28 10.13
N GLY A 109 -24.66 -6.34 10.31
CA GLY A 109 -24.79 -5.57 11.54
C GLY A 109 -23.67 -4.57 11.80
N MET A 110 -22.91 -4.17 10.79
CA MET A 110 -21.76 -3.27 10.91
C MET A 110 -22.21 -1.79 10.96
N HIS A 111 -23.14 -1.48 11.86
CA HIS A 111 -23.81 -0.17 11.92
C HIS A 111 -22.85 0.96 12.32
N THR A 112 -21.89 0.72 13.19
CA THR A 112 -20.88 1.71 13.59
C THR A 112 -20.04 2.16 12.40
N LEU A 113 -19.61 1.24 11.52
CA LEU A 113 -18.89 1.58 10.29
C LEU A 113 -19.77 2.41 9.37
N LEU A 114 -21.04 2.03 9.19
CA LEU A 114 -22.00 2.77 8.38
C LEU A 114 -22.27 4.16 8.96
N GLY A 115 -22.33 4.29 10.30
CA GLY A 115 -22.50 5.57 10.99
C GLY A 115 -21.40 6.59 10.68
N VAL A 116 -20.16 6.14 10.52
CA VAL A 116 -19.03 7.03 10.16
C VAL A 116 -19.22 7.65 8.78
N GLY A 117 -19.73 6.89 7.82
CA GLY A 117 -19.89 7.35 6.43
C GLY A 117 -21.26 7.96 6.10
N GLN A 118 -22.24 7.97 7.02
CA GLN A 118 -23.62 8.31 6.70
C GLN A 118 -23.84 9.75 6.19
N GLY A 119 -22.94 10.67 6.53
CA GLY A 119 -22.98 12.06 6.04
C GLY A 119 -22.36 12.27 4.67
N SER A 120 -21.73 11.23 4.09
CA SER A 120 -21.10 11.29 2.77
C SER A 120 -22.08 10.92 1.67
N ILE A 121 -21.94 11.56 0.50
CA ILE A 121 -22.62 11.13 -0.72
C ILE A 121 -22.01 9.84 -1.32
N ARG A 122 -20.86 9.39 -0.80
CA ARG A 122 -20.17 8.17 -1.21
C ARG A 122 -20.45 7.06 -0.23
N GLY A 123 -20.71 5.86 -0.74
CA GLY A 123 -20.97 4.70 0.08
C GLY A 123 -19.75 4.21 0.88
N SER A 124 -20.02 3.54 1.99
CA SER A 124 -19.00 2.90 2.83
C SER A 124 -18.69 1.48 2.36
N TYR A 125 -17.44 1.05 2.49
CA TYR A 125 -16.98 -0.27 2.05
C TYR A 125 -16.10 -0.92 3.10
N LEU A 126 -16.19 -2.27 3.19
CA LEU A 126 -15.18 -3.12 3.81
C LEU A 126 -14.56 -3.98 2.72
N VAL A 127 -13.24 -4.02 2.68
CA VAL A 127 -12.51 -4.88 1.75
C VAL A 127 -11.68 -5.88 2.55
N THR A 128 -11.88 -7.17 2.27
CA THR A 128 -11.04 -8.23 2.81
C THR A 128 -10.11 -8.75 1.72
N MET A 129 -8.85 -8.95 2.08
CA MET A 129 -7.82 -9.49 1.21
C MET A 129 -7.23 -10.74 1.85
N GLU A 130 -7.13 -11.82 1.10
CA GLU A 130 -6.59 -13.09 1.60
C GLU A 130 -5.42 -13.53 0.72
N TRP A 131 -4.30 -13.86 1.37
CA TRP A 131 -3.14 -14.52 0.78
C TRP A 131 -2.95 -15.89 1.39
N LYS A 132 -2.98 -16.94 0.57
CA LYS A 132 -2.73 -18.33 0.96
C LYS A 132 -1.34 -18.74 0.46
N GLY A 133 -0.32 -18.50 1.26
CA GLY A 133 1.06 -18.84 0.92
C GLY A 133 1.52 -20.18 1.45
N LEU A 134 0.75 -20.78 2.36
CA LEU A 134 0.99 -22.12 2.90
C LEU A 134 -0.11 -23.10 2.43
N LYS A 135 0.29 -24.34 2.20
CA LYS A 135 -0.65 -25.43 1.83
C LYS A 135 -1.42 -26.02 3.02
N ASN A 136 -1.02 -25.69 4.24
CA ASN A 136 -1.64 -26.18 5.47
C ASN A 136 -2.79 -25.26 5.93
N ASN A 137 -3.61 -25.76 6.87
CA ASN A 137 -4.71 -25.00 7.47
C ASN A 137 -4.26 -24.11 8.65
N SER A 138 -3.02 -23.64 8.65
CA SER A 138 -2.57 -22.73 9.70
C SER A 138 -3.40 -21.42 9.69
N LYS A 139 -3.69 -20.93 10.91
CA LYS A 139 -4.43 -19.68 11.08
C LYS A 139 -3.70 -18.53 10.37
N PRO A 140 -4.42 -17.70 9.61
CA PRO A 140 -3.82 -16.56 8.95
C PRO A 140 -3.47 -15.45 9.96
N LEU A 141 -2.45 -14.68 9.64
CA LEU A 141 -2.19 -13.39 10.30
C LEU A 141 -3.25 -12.39 9.85
N ALA A 142 -3.87 -11.71 10.81
CA ALA A 142 -4.87 -10.69 10.53
C ALA A 142 -4.26 -9.28 10.68
N PHE A 143 -4.42 -8.46 9.66
CA PHE A 143 -4.03 -7.05 9.66
C PHE A 143 -5.27 -6.21 9.43
N VAL A 144 -5.49 -5.20 10.29
CA VAL A 144 -6.63 -4.28 10.20
C VAL A 144 -6.10 -2.88 9.98
N GLY A 145 -6.62 -2.19 8.97
CA GLY A 145 -6.22 -0.83 8.61
C GLY A 145 -7.42 0.10 8.50
N LYS A 146 -7.33 1.29 9.13
CA LYS A 146 -8.28 2.37 8.97
C LYS A 146 -8.24 2.90 7.55
N GLY A 147 -9.41 3.04 6.91
CA GLY A 147 -9.56 3.41 5.49
C GLY A 147 -10.45 4.62 5.27
N VAL A 148 -10.45 5.60 6.17
CA VAL A 148 -11.21 6.85 5.98
C VAL A 148 -10.52 7.71 4.93
N CYS A 149 -11.12 7.82 3.74
CA CYS A 149 -10.48 8.43 2.58
C CYS A 149 -10.24 9.93 2.73
N PHE A 150 -11.11 10.62 3.48
CA PHE A 150 -10.94 12.01 3.87
C PHE A 150 -11.85 12.32 5.06
N ASP A 151 -11.32 12.88 6.14
CA ASP A 151 -12.08 13.20 7.35
C ASP A 151 -12.22 14.71 7.55
N THR A 152 -13.41 15.24 7.27
CA THR A 152 -13.74 16.65 7.50
C THR A 152 -14.15 16.95 8.94
N GLY A 153 -14.35 15.92 9.78
CA GLY A 153 -14.88 16.02 11.13
C GLY A 153 -16.41 15.86 11.23
N GLY A 154 -17.13 15.99 10.13
CA GLY A 154 -18.61 15.91 10.10
C GLY A 154 -19.27 17.17 10.66
N ILE A 155 -20.31 17.04 11.53
CA ILE A 155 -21.00 18.18 12.16
C ILE A 155 -20.02 19.03 12.98
N SER A 156 -19.06 18.39 13.70
CA SER A 156 -17.94 19.06 14.32
C SER A 156 -16.83 19.24 13.29
N LEU A 157 -17.01 20.20 12.38
CA LEU A 157 -16.08 20.44 11.27
C LEU A 157 -14.68 20.80 11.79
N LYS A 158 -13.66 20.15 11.25
CA LYS A 158 -12.26 20.45 11.54
C LYS A 158 -11.90 21.88 11.08
N PRO A 159 -10.98 22.59 11.78
CA PRO A 159 -10.40 23.81 11.27
C PRO A 159 -9.77 23.60 9.90
N ALA A 160 -9.82 24.62 9.01
CA ALA A 160 -9.23 24.52 7.66
C ALA A 160 -7.71 24.23 7.74
N LYS A 161 -7.02 24.78 8.75
CA LYS A 161 -5.61 24.49 9.01
C LYS A 161 -5.43 23.00 9.32
N PHE A 162 -4.61 22.30 8.54
CA PHE A 162 -4.31 20.87 8.58
C PHE A 162 -5.45 19.95 8.11
N MET A 163 -6.60 20.48 7.65
CA MET A 163 -7.64 19.62 7.08
C MET A 163 -7.17 18.98 5.76
N GLU A 164 -6.34 19.65 4.98
CA GLU A 164 -5.71 19.10 3.77
C GLU A 164 -4.89 17.84 4.04
N ASP A 165 -4.36 17.68 5.25
CA ASP A 165 -3.62 16.49 5.66
C ASP A 165 -4.50 15.25 5.79
N MET A 166 -5.83 15.42 5.86
CA MET A 166 -6.77 14.29 6.00
C MET A 166 -6.84 13.37 4.78
N THR A 167 -6.11 13.65 3.73
CA THR A 167 -5.84 12.69 2.64
C THR A 167 -5.13 11.44 3.14
N TYR A 168 -4.31 11.54 4.20
CA TYR A 168 -3.61 10.40 4.79
C TYR A 168 -4.41 9.65 5.86
N ASP A 169 -5.64 10.03 6.15
CA ASP A 169 -6.47 9.38 7.18
C ASP A 169 -6.83 7.91 6.86
N MET A 170 -6.47 7.45 5.68
CA MET A 170 -6.53 6.07 5.21
C MET A 170 -5.15 5.38 5.16
N ALA A 171 -4.09 5.98 5.65
CA ALA A 171 -2.73 5.45 5.57
C ALA A 171 -2.56 4.08 6.25
N GLY A 172 -3.31 3.82 7.33
CA GLY A 172 -3.35 2.52 7.99
C GLY A 172 -3.79 1.41 7.03
N SER A 173 -4.90 1.60 6.31
CA SER A 173 -5.35 0.64 5.31
C SER A 173 -4.40 0.56 4.10
N ALA A 174 -3.85 1.68 3.64
CA ALA A 174 -2.87 1.69 2.56
C ALA A 174 -1.62 0.86 2.90
N THR A 175 -1.16 0.92 4.15
CA THR A 175 -0.05 0.10 4.66
C THR A 175 -0.40 -1.39 4.62
N VAL A 176 -1.59 -1.77 5.08
CA VAL A 176 -2.09 -3.16 5.00
C VAL A 176 -2.16 -3.62 3.54
N VAL A 177 -2.69 -2.79 2.64
CA VAL A 177 -2.78 -3.10 1.21
C VAL A 177 -1.40 -3.29 0.59
N GLY A 178 -0.45 -2.40 0.88
CA GLY A 178 0.94 -2.51 0.42
C GLY A 178 1.63 -3.78 0.93
N LEU A 179 1.39 -4.14 2.20
CA LEU A 179 1.87 -5.39 2.79
C LEU A 179 1.29 -6.60 2.04
N MET A 180 -0.03 -6.69 1.89
CA MET A 180 -0.69 -7.81 1.20
C MET A 180 -0.21 -7.95 -0.24
N LYS A 181 -0.07 -6.83 -0.97
CA LYS A 181 0.53 -6.83 -2.31
C LYS A 181 1.95 -7.37 -2.32
N SER A 182 2.79 -6.96 -1.35
CA SER A 182 4.16 -7.44 -1.20
C SER A 182 4.21 -8.94 -0.91
N LEU A 183 3.33 -9.45 -0.04
CA LEU A 183 3.25 -10.88 0.28
C LEU A 183 2.92 -11.70 -0.96
N ALA A 184 1.93 -11.25 -1.76
CA ALA A 184 1.52 -11.92 -2.98
C ALA A 184 2.63 -11.92 -4.04
N LEU A 185 3.24 -10.74 -4.31
CA LEU A 185 4.29 -10.60 -5.33
C LEU A 185 5.54 -11.44 -5.03
N ARG A 186 5.93 -11.53 -3.76
CA ARG A 186 7.08 -12.35 -3.34
C ARG A 186 6.73 -13.81 -3.06
N LYS A 187 5.47 -14.20 -3.25
CA LYS A 187 4.96 -15.55 -2.96
C LYS A 187 5.35 -16.00 -1.54
N ALA A 188 5.09 -15.13 -0.56
CA ALA A 188 5.48 -15.35 0.83
C ALA A 188 4.85 -16.62 1.39
N LYS A 189 5.66 -17.45 2.09
CA LYS A 189 5.19 -18.69 2.75
C LYS A 189 4.50 -18.35 4.07
N VAL A 190 3.35 -17.69 3.99
CA VAL A 190 2.52 -17.27 5.13
C VAL A 190 1.06 -17.18 4.66
N ASN A 191 0.11 -17.47 5.55
CA ASN A 191 -1.30 -17.16 5.35
C ASN A 191 -1.60 -15.81 6.02
N ALA A 192 -2.27 -14.92 5.32
CA ALA A 192 -2.63 -13.59 5.81
C ALA A 192 -3.96 -13.14 5.21
#